data_39da5b9e8a870f882b41ea885b9cb93a
#
_entry.id   39da5b9e8a870f882b41ea885b9cb93a
#
_cell.length_a   1.000
_cell.length_b   1.000
_cell.length_c   1.000
_cell.angle_alpha   90.00
_cell.angle_beta   90.00
_cell.angle_gamma   90.00
#
_symmetry.space_group_name_H-M   'P 1'
#
loop_
_entity.id
_entity.type
_entity.pdbx_description
1 polymer ?
#
loop_
_entity_poly.entity_id
_entity_poly.type
_entity_poly.pdbx_seq_one_letter_code
_entity_poly.pdbx_strand_id
1 'polypeptide(L)'
;DGMRLFDRLSGRQLITYTGRLRGMDAEVVNARVEDLLRVMDLQDAADKQVVDYSAGMHKKIALACAMIQAPQVLVLDEPFEAVDPVSSANIRDILNNYVEQGGTVLISSHVMAMVERMCTHVAVIAQGQLKAAGTVQDVCDGMTLEDRFVDLVGGRGEQEGLSWLHS
;
A
#
# COMPACT_ATOMS: atom_id res chain seq x y z
N ASP A 1 1.26 7.81 -6.71
CA ASP A 1 0.07 8.66 -6.81
C ASP A 1 -0.09 9.15 -8.23
N GLY A 2 -1.30 9.04 -8.83
CA GLY A 2 -1.61 9.53 -10.16
C GLY A 2 -1.07 8.74 -11.34
N MET A 3 -0.62 7.51 -11.15
CA MET A 3 -0.36 6.63 -12.29
C MET A 3 -1.70 6.37 -12.97
N ARG A 4 -1.98 7.14 -14.04
CA ARG A 4 -3.10 6.85 -14.94
C ARG A 4 -2.79 5.53 -15.62
N LEU A 5 -3.23 4.48 -14.99
CA LEU A 5 -3.34 3.20 -15.63
C LEU A 5 -4.14 3.43 -16.92
N PHE A 6 -3.93 2.64 -17.93
CA PHE A 6 -4.68 2.77 -19.18
C PHE A 6 -6.19 2.56 -18.91
N ASP A 7 -6.86 3.62 -18.48
CA ASP A 7 -8.21 3.62 -17.87
C ASP A 7 -9.30 3.02 -18.79
N ARG A 8 -9.03 2.96 -20.09
CA ARG A 8 -9.92 2.36 -21.09
C ARG A 8 -9.73 0.85 -21.27
N LEU A 9 -8.68 0.28 -20.69
CA LEU A 9 -8.52 -1.18 -20.65
C LEU A 9 -9.42 -1.75 -19.56
N SER A 10 -9.88 -2.99 -19.75
CA SER A 10 -10.46 -3.75 -18.63
C SER A 10 -9.37 -4.17 -17.65
N GLY A 11 -9.75 -4.53 -16.43
CA GLY A 11 -8.79 -5.02 -15.44
C GLY A 11 -7.97 -6.19 -15.96
N ARG A 12 -8.62 -7.16 -16.58
CA ARG A 12 -7.98 -8.31 -17.26
C ARG A 12 -6.99 -7.86 -18.31
N GLN A 13 -7.41 -6.96 -19.20
CA GLN A 13 -6.55 -6.43 -20.25
C GLN A 13 -5.33 -5.68 -19.69
N LEU A 14 -5.52 -4.93 -18.62
CA LEU A 14 -4.44 -4.15 -18.02
C LEU A 14 -3.36 -5.05 -17.42
N ILE A 15 -3.73 -6.08 -16.65
CA ILE A 15 -2.75 -7.02 -16.09
C ILE A 15 -2.05 -7.79 -17.23
N THR A 16 -2.82 -8.26 -18.23
CA THR A 16 -2.27 -8.96 -19.42
C THR A 16 -1.26 -8.08 -20.15
N TYR A 17 -1.64 -6.82 -20.44
CA TYR A 17 -0.77 -5.86 -21.10
C TYR A 17 0.53 -5.63 -20.30
N THR A 18 0.42 -5.48 -18.98
CA THR A 18 1.58 -5.27 -18.11
C THR A 18 2.55 -6.45 -18.17
N GLY A 19 2.06 -7.69 -18.11
CA GLY A 19 2.90 -8.88 -18.21
C GLY A 19 3.56 -9.00 -19.59
N ARG A 20 2.80 -8.77 -20.65
CA ARG A 20 3.31 -8.84 -22.03
C ARG A 20 4.34 -7.75 -22.34
N LEU A 21 4.11 -6.52 -21.88
CA LEU A 21 5.05 -5.41 -22.03
C LEU A 21 6.41 -5.70 -21.39
N ARG A 22 6.42 -6.51 -20.34
CA ARG A 22 7.63 -6.94 -19.63
C ARG A 22 8.26 -8.22 -20.20
N GLY A 23 7.80 -8.68 -21.36
CA GLY A 23 8.38 -9.80 -22.10
C GLY A 23 8.03 -11.19 -21.54
N MET A 24 7.00 -11.29 -20.68
CA MET A 24 6.56 -12.58 -20.16
C MET A 24 5.89 -13.43 -21.24
N ASP A 25 6.03 -14.76 -21.13
CA ASP A 25 5.34 -15.72 -21.98
C ASP A 25 3.81 -15.59 -21.87
N ALA A 26 3.11 -15.81 -22.99
CA ALA A 26 1.66 -15.64 -23.06
C ALA A 26 0.89 -16.59 -22.14
N GLU A 27 1.30 -17.85 -22.07
CA GLU A 27 0.63 -18.86 -21.26
C GLU A 27 0.81 -18.56 -19.78
N VAL A 28 2.02 -18.14 -19.38
CA VAL A 28 2.33 -17.72 -18.01
C VAL A 28 1.51 -16.50 -17.63
N VAL A 29 1.43 -15.48 -18.51
CA VAL A 29 0.62 -14.28 -18.26
C VAL A 29 -0.84 -14.65 -18.07
N ASN A 30 -1.43 -15.46 -18.96
CA ASN A 30 -2.83 -15.83 -18.87
C ASN A 30 -3.16 -16.55 -17.55
N ALA A 31 -2.33 -17.50 -17.14
CA ALA A 31 -2.50 -18.22 -15.87
C ALA A 31 -2.44 -17.24 -14.66
N ARG A 32 -1.42 -16.37 -14.62
CA ARG A 32 -1.23 -15.42 -13.52
C ARG A 32 -2.31 -14.34 -13.47
N VAL A 33 -2.85 -13.91 -14.60
CA VAL A 33 -3.97 -12.95 -14.66
C VAL A 33 -5.18 -13.49 -13.93
N GLU A 34 -5.57 -14.74 -14.20
CA GLU A 34 -6.73 -15.36 -13.54
C GLU A 34 -6.50 -15.51 -12.02
N ASP A 35 -5.30 -15.92 -11.62
CA ASP A 35 -4.94 -16.04 -10.22
C ASP A 35 -4.96 -14.69 -9.51
N LEU A 36 -4.38 -13.65 -10.11
CA LEU A 36 -4.38 -12.30 -9.55
C LEU A 36 -5.78 -11.71 -9.44
N LEU A 37 -6.62 -11.86 -10.47
CA LEU A 37 -8.01 -11.40 -10.40
C LEU A 37 -8.77 -12.07 -9.28
N ARG A 38 -8.54 -13.37 -9.03
CA ARG A 38 -9.16 -14.13 -7.95
C ARG A 38 -8.67 -13.64 -6.59
N VAL A 39 -7.36 -13.55 -6.38
CA VAL A 39 -6.75 -13.14 -5.11
C VAL A 39 -7.13 -11.70 -4.74
N MET A 40 -7.24 -10.81 -5.75
CA MET A 40 -7.65 -9.42 -5.56
C MET A 40 -9.17 -9.26 -5.39
N ASP A 41 -9.95 -10.33 -5.52
CA ASP A 41 -11.42 -10.25 -5.52
C ASP A 41 -11.93 -9.25 -6.57
N LEU A 42 -11.47 -9.43 -7.81
CA LEU A 42 -11.80 -8.61 -8.97
C LEU A 42 -12.41 -9.41 -10.11
N GLN A 43 -12.76 -10.70 -9.92
CA GLN A 43 -13.27 -11.58 -10.96
C GLN A 43 -14.53 -11.02 -11.63
N ASP A 44 -15.51 -10.57 -10.83
CA ASP A 44 -16.78 -10.02 -11.32
C ASP A 44 -16.62 -8.67 -12.04
N ALA A 45 -15.51 -8.00 -11.84
CA ALA A 45 -15.19 -6.74 -12.46
C ALA A 45 -14.05 -6.84 -13.50
N ALA A 46 -13.55 -8.05 -13.75
CA ALA A 46 -12.38 -8.28 -14.60
C ALA A 46 -12.49 -7.67 -16.00
N ASP A 47 -13.70 -7.69 -16.57
CA ASP A 47 -13.98 -7.22 -17.92
C ASP A 47 -14.60 -5.82 -17.98
N LYS A 48 -14.82 -5.16 -16.80
CA LYS A 48 -15.16 -3.74 -16.72
C LYS A 48 -13.93 -2.88 -16.97
N GLN A 49 -14.14 -1.71 -17.57
CA GLN A 49 -13.05 -0.74 -17.76
C GLN A 49 -12.54 -0.22 -16.40
N VAL A 50 -11.23 -0.04 -16.30
CA VAL A 50 -10.60 0.42 -15.06
C VAL A 50 -11.10 1.81 -14.64
N VAL A 51 -11.49 2.68 -15.58
CA VAL A 51 -12.11 3.98 -15.28
C VAL A 51 -13.37 3.87 -14.40
N ASP A 52 -14.08 2.75 -14.45
CA ASP A 52 -15.31 2.49 -13.69
C ASP A 52 -15.04 1.79 -12.34
N TYR A 53 -13.78 1.61 -11.96
CA TYR A 53 -13.39 0.98 -10.71
C TYR A 53 -13.54 1.94 -9.52
N SER A 54 -13.89 1.40 -8.35
CA SER A 54 -13.80 2.15 -7.09
C SER A 54 -12.34 2.41 -6.71
N ALA A 55 -12.09 3.32 -5.78
CA ALA A 55 -10.73 3.59 -5.29
C ALA A 55 -10.02 2.32 -4.79
N GLY A 56 -10.72 1.47 -4.03
CA GLY A 56 -10.19 0.18 -3.58
C GLY A 56 -9.87 -0.77 -4.73
N MET A 57 -10.74 -0.84 -5.74
CA MET A 57 -10.49 -1.67 -6.93
C MET A 57 -9.30 -1.14 -7.75
N HIS A 58 -9.11 0.19 -7.83
CA HIS A 58 -7.92 0.78 -8.46
C HIS A 58 -6.62 0.38 -7.75
N LYS A 59 -6.60 0.40 -6.42
CA LYS A 59 -5.43 -0.03 -5.64
C LYS A 59 -5.16 -1.53 -5.84
N LYS A 60 -6.21 -2.36 -5.83
CA LYS A 60 -6.10 -3.81 -6.07
C LYS A 60 -5.55 -4.13 -7.46
N ILE A 61 -6.06 -3.48 -8.53
CA ILE A 61 -5.57 -3.74 -9.89
C ILE A 61 -4.15 -3.24 -10.09
N ALA A 62 -3.77 -2.10 -9.48
CA ALA A 62 -2.40 -1.61 -9.49
C ALA A 62 -1.44 -2.59 -8.80
N LEU A 63 -1.84 -3.13 -7.65
CA LEU A 63 -1.08 -4.17 -6.94
C LEU A 63 -0.95 -5.45 -7.79
N ALA A 64 -2.02 -5.91 -8.44
CA ALA A 64 -1.98 -7.05 -9.36
C ALA A 64 -0.97 -6.82 -10.49
N CYS A 65 -0.96 -5.63 -11.10
CA CYS A 65 0.02 -5.25 -12.12
C CYS A 65 1.45 -5.23 -11.60
N ALA A 66 1.67 -4.83 -10.34
CA ALA A 66 2.99 -4.88 -9.72
C ALA A 66 3.45 -6.32 -9.46
N MET A 67 2.52 -7.21 -9.11
CA MET A 67 2.80 -8.60 -8.73
C MET A 67 2.91 -9.57 -9.91
N ILE A 68 2.45 -9.23 -11.13
CA ILE A 68 2.39 -10.16 -12.27
C ILE A 68 3.72 -10.86 -12.58
N GLN A 69 4.85 -10.20 -12.33
CA GLN A 69 6.19 -10.73 -12.53
C GLN A 69 6.74 -11.54 -11.35
N ALA A 70 5.98 -11.67 -10.25
CA ALA A 70 6.45 -12.25 -9.01
C ALA A 70 7.78 -11.60 -8.54
N PRO A 71 7.84 -10.27 -8.34
CA PRO A 71 9.05 -9.60 -7.90
C PRO A 71 9.45 -10.09 -6.50
N GLN A 72 10.70 -9.93 -6.11
CA GLN A 72 11.14 -10.21 -4.74
C GLN A 72 10.84 -9.05 -3.78
N VAL A 73 10.74 -7.83 -4.32
CA VAL A 73 10.50 -6.61 -3.54
C VAL A 73 9.35 -5.83 -4.17
N LEU A 74 8.35 -5.49 -3.38
CA LEU A 74 7.28 -4.55 -3.72
C LEU A 74 7.53 -3.22 -3.02
N VAL A 75 7.45 -2.12 -3.77
CA VAL A 75 7.50 -0.75 -3.23
C VAL A 75 6.15 -0.10 -3.51
N LEU A 76 5.44 0.27 -2.46
CA LEU A 76 4.07 0.78 -2.52
C LEU A 76 3.99 2.13 -1.83
N ASP A 77 3.48 3.12 -2.55
CA ASP A 77 3.28 4.47 -2.03
C ASP A 77 1.82 4.65 -1.63
N GLU A 78 1.59 4.90 -0.33
CA GLU A 78 0.26 5.07 0.30
C GLU A 78 -0.78 4.03 -0.18
N PRO A 79 -0.51 2.71 -0.04
CA PRO A 79 -1.37 1.70 -0.65
C PRO A 79 -2.78 1.61 -0.05
N PHE A 80 -3.00 2.22 1.12
CA PHE A 80 -4.26 2.18 1.86
C PHE A 80 -5.01 3.52 1.85
N GLU A 81 -4.43 4.56 1.24
CA GLU A 81 -5.07 5.87 1.17
C GLU A 81 -6.37 5.82 0.35
N ALA A 82 -7.42 6.44 0.87
CA ALA A 82 -8.76 6.50 0.25
C ALA A 82 -9.39 5.13 -0.07
N VAL A 83 -8.99 4.08 0.63
CA VAL A 83 -9.51 2.73 0.47
C VAL A 83 -10.47 2.41 1.62
N ASP A 84 -11.62 1.81 1.29
CA ASP A 84 -12.57 1.37 2.29
C ASP A 84 -12.00 0.25 3.20
N PRO A 85 -12.55 0.06 4.42
CA PRO A 85 -12.01 -0.90 5.38
C PRO A 85 -11.94 -2.35 4.88
N VAL A 86 -12.90 -2.78 4.05
CA VAL A 86 -12.96 -4.16 3.53
C VAL A 86 -11.85 -4.37 2.50
N SER A 87 -11.71 -3.45 1.54
CA SER A 87 -10.64 -3.48 0.55
C SER A 87 -9.26 -3.36 1.21
N SER A 88 -9.13 -2.53 2.24
CA SER A 88 -7.88 -2.38 3.02
C SER A 88 -7.49 -3.68 3.73
N ALA A 89 -8.46 -4.38 4.34
CA ALA A 89 -8.22 -5.68 4.95
C ALA A 89 -7.75 -6.71 3.92
N ASN A 90 -8.41 -6.78 2.76
CA ASN A 90 -8.03 -7.69 1.68
C ASN A 90 -6.60 -7.39 1.16
N ILE A 91 -6.27 -6.13 0.89
CA ILE A 91 -4.92 -5.74 0.46
C ILE A 91 -3.87 -6.14 1.50
N ARG A 92 -4.14 -5.89 2.79
CA ARG A 92 -3.23 -6.27 3.88
C ARG A 92 -2.98 -7.78 3.90
N ASP A 93 -4.04 -8.59 3.80
CA ASP A 93 -3.92 -10.04 3.83
C ASP A 93 -3.11 -10.57 2.62
N ILE A 94 -3.29 -9.96 1.44
CA ILE A 94 -2.49 -10.26 0.25
C ILE A 94 -1.00 -9.94 0.49
N LEU A 95 -0.70 -8.78 1.07
CA LEU A 95 0.68 -8.37 1.34
C LEU A 95 1.32 -9.24 2.43
N ASN A 96 0.59 -9.63 3.47
CA ASN A 96 1.07 -10.55 4.49
C ASN A 96 1.41 -11.92 3.88
N ASN A 97 0.51 -12.49 3.09
CA ASN A 97 0.77 -13.76 2.40
C ASN A 97 1.98 -13.67 1.46
N TYR A 98 2.16 -12.53 0.78
CA TYR A 98 3.33 -12.30 -0.06
C TYR A 98 4.64 -12.31 0.73
N VAL A 99 4.66 -11.69 1.92
CA VAL A 99 5.83 -11.68 2.82
C VAL A 99 6.08 -13.08 3.39
N GLU A 100 5.04 -13.81 3.79
CA GLU A 100 5.16 -15.20 4.28
C GLU A 100 5.77 -16.15 3.25
N GLN A 101 5.57 -15.86 1.96
CA GLN A 101 6.19 -16.59 0.84
C GLN A 101 7.62 -16.12 0.51
N GLY A 102 8.21 -15.28 1.34
CA GLY A 102 9.59 -14.80 1.21
C GLY A 102 9.76 -13.52 0.41
N GLY A 103 8.68 -12.83 0.05
CA GLY A 103 8.72 -11.50 -0.54
C GLY A 103 9.06 -10.42 0.49
N THR A 104 9.47 -9.26 0.01
CA THR A 104 9.69 -8.07 0.83
C THR A 104 8.76 -6.95 0.38
N VAL A 105 8.13 -6.26 1.32
CA VAL A 105 7.26 -5.12 1.04
C VAL A 105 7.80 -3.87 1.73
N LEU A 106 8.00 -2.81 0.97
CA LEU A 106 8.29 -1.48 1.46
C LEU A 106 7.06 -0.60 1.18
N ILE A 107 6.50 -0.02 2.23
CA ILE A 107 5.35 0.90 2.10
C ILE A 107 5.69 2.27 2.64
N SER A 108 5.22 3.33 1.99
CA SER A 108 5.07 4.63 2.61
C SER A 108 3.67 4.75 3.23
N SER A 109 3.55 5.41 4.36
CA SER A 109 2.26 5.73 4.97
C SER A 109 2.38 6.85 5.98
N HIS A 110 1.33 7.65 6.08
CA HIS A 110 1.13 8.64 7.16
C HIS A 110 0.20 8.11 8.27
N VAL A 111 -0.33 6.90 8.15
CA VAL A 111 -1.23 6.28 9.15
C VAL A 111 -0.41 5.41 10.10
N MET A 112 0.13 6.04 11.15
CA MET A 112 1.08 5.41 12.09
C MET A 112 0.54 4.14 12.76
N ALA A 113 -0.72 4.15 13.20
CA ALA A 113 -1.35 3.00 13.83
C ALA A 113 -1.45 1.76 12.91
N MET A 114 -1.49 1.96 11.59
CA MET A 114 -1.46 0.87 10.63
C MET A 114 -0.04 0.35 10.45
N VAL A 115 0.94 1.25 10.31
CA VAL A 115 2.36 0.90 10.21
C VAL A 115 2.80 0.09 11.43
N GLU A 116 2.44 0.52 12.63
CA GLU A 116 2.75 -0.15 13.89
C GLU A 116 2.21 -1.59 13.94
N ARG A 117 1.01 -1.83 13.42
CA ARG A 117 0.37 -3.15 13.42
C ARG A 117 0.83 -4.09 12.32
N MET A 118 1.31 -3.54 11.20
CA MET A 118 1.54 -4.30 9.97
C MET A 118 3.02 -4.51 9.68
N CYS A 119 3.87 -3.55 10.04
CA CYS A 119 5.27 -3.55 9.65
C CYS A 119 6.14 -4.18 10.74
N THR A 120 7.22 -4.85 10.32
CA THR A 120 8.26 -5.36 11.21
C THR A 120 9.31 -4.29 11.53
N HIS A 121 9.59 -3.43 10.55
CA HIS A 121 10.59 -2.37 10.64
C HIS A 121 9.98 -1.06 10.15
N VAL A 122 10.52 0.04 10.65
CA VAL A 122 10.11 1.39 10.25
C VAL A 122 11.32 2.29 10.05
N ALA A 123 11.20 3.20 9.11
CA ALA A 123 12.13 4.32 8.93
C ALA A 123 11.34 5.62 8.97
N VAL A 124 11.64 6.51 9.91
CA VAL A 124 11.02 7.83 10.04
C VAL A 124 11.85 8.84 9.28
N ILE A 125 11.24 9.45 8.27
CA ILE A 125 11.88 10.47 7.42
C ILE A 125 11.13 11.79 7.61
N ALA A 126 11.86 12.84 7.95
CA ALA A 126 11.30 14.18 8.05
C ALA A 126 12.29 15.21 7.52
N GLN A 127 11.80 16.20 6.78
CA GLN A 127 12.62 17.26 6.17
C GLN A 127 13.80 16.71 5.33
N GLY A 128 13.58 15.60 4.63
CA GLY A 128 14.62 14.95 3.82
C GLY A 128 15.70 14.22 4.62
N GLN A 129 15.53 14.04 5.93
CA GLN A 129 16.50 13.36 6.81
C GLN A 129 15.88 12.12 7.46
N LEU A 130 16.69 11.07 7.58
CA LEU A 130 16.36 9.91 8.38
C LEU A 130 16.45 10.28 9.87
N LYS A 131 15.35 10.23 10.60
CA LYS A 131 15.26 10.55 12.03
C LYS A 131 15.41 9.32 12.92
N ALA A 132 14.86 8.18 12.49
CA ALA A 132 14.99 6.91 13.17
C ALA A 132 14.80 5.76 12.17
N ALA A 133 15.41 4.60 12.42
CA ALA A 133 15.17 3.36 11.68
C ALA A 133 15.48 2.17 12.58
N GLY A 134 14.68 1.12 12.47
CA GLY A 134 14.84 -0.10 13.25
C GLY A 134 13.57 -0.94 13.23
N THR A 135 13.48 -1.92 14.15
CA THR A 135 12.21 -2.59 14.37
C THR A 135 11.18 -1.60 14.90
N VAL A 136 9.90 -1.87 14.63
CA VAL A 136 8.82 -1.01 15.17
C VAL A 136 8.96 -0.86 16.69
N GLN A 137 9.26 -1.95 17.39
CA GLN A 137 9.42 -1.97 18.84
C GLN A 137 10.59 -1.05 19.31
N ASP A 138 11.74 -1.12 18.65
CA ASP A 138 12.90 -0.30 19.00
C ASP A 138 12.66 1.18 18.75
N VAL A 139 12.00 1.51 17.63
CA VAL A 139 11.72 2.91 17.28
C VAL A 139 10.64 3.50 18.17
N CYS A 140 9.62 2.73 18.55
CA CYS A 140 8.55 3.18 19.46
C CYS A 140 9.04 3.45 20.88
N ASP A 141 10.05 2.73 21.37
CA ASP A 141 10.67 2.95 22.69
C ASP A 141 9.65 3.04 23.84
N GLY A 142 8.63 2.17 23.80
CA GLY A 142 7.57 2.13 24.82
C GLY A 142 6.42 3.10 24.65
N MET A 143 6.41 3.92 23.59
CA MET A 143 5.30 4.79 23.19
C MET A 143 4.56 4.22 21.98
N THR A 144 3.50 4.91 21.52
CA THR A 144 2.93 4.67 20.20
C THR A 144 3.85 5.21 19.10
N LEU A 145 3.80 4.63 17.89
CA LEU A 145 4.57 5.17 16.76
C LEU A 145 4.17 6.61 16.43
N GLU A 146 2.91 6.99 16.68
CA GLU A 146 2.40 8.35 16.48
C GLU A 146 3.06 9.34 17.45
N ASP A 147 3.09 9.04 18.75
CA ASP A 147 3.74 9.89 19.75
C ASP A 147 5.24 10.00 19.48
N ARG A 148 5.87 8.87 19.13
CA ARG A 148 7.30 8.83 18.78
C ARG A 148 7.61 9.66 17.53
N PHE A 149 6.75 9.60 16.52
CA PHE A 149 6.88 10.44 15.32
C PHE A 149 6.83 11.92 15.67
N VAL A 150 5.86 12.34 16.50
CA VAL A 150 5.73 13.72 16.95
C VAL A 150 7.00 14.20 17.66
N ASP A 151 7.56 13.38 18.55
CA ASP A 151 8.81 13.70 19.26
C ASP A 151 10.00 13.88 18.30
N LEU A 152 10.13 12.98 17.32
CA LEU A 152 11.24 12.98 16.36
C LEU A 152 11.18 14.14 15.37
N VAL A 153 9.99 14.67 15.09
CA VAL A 153 9.77 15.72 14.07
C VAL A 153 9.76 17.14 14.68
N GLY A 154 9.75 17.28 16.00
CA GLY A 154 9.84 18.59 16.64
C GLY A 154 8.84 18.84 17.77
N GLY A 155 8.17 17.80 18.25
CA GLY A 155 7.25 17.87 19.38
C GLY A 155 5.91 18.55 19.08
N ARG A 156 4.97 18.42 20.02
CA ARG A 156 3.77 19.26 20.05
C ARG A 156 4.23 20.65 20.49
N GLY A 157 4.15 21.66 19.61
CA GLY A 157 4.32 23.05 20.03
C GLY A 157 3.43 23.32 21.25
N GLU A 158 3.95 24.04 22.22
CA GLU A 158 3.14 24.48 23.36
C GLU A 158 1.85 25.11 22.83
N GLN A 159 0.71 24.49 23.15
CA GLN A 159 -0.59 25.09 22.87
C GLN A 159 -0.77 26.29 23.79
N GLU A 160 -0.31 27.45 23.37
CA GLU A 160 -0.69 28.70 24.02
C GLU A 160 -2.20 28.90 23.85
N GLY A 161 -2.90 28.70 24.95
CA GLY A 161 -4.10 29.35 25.39
C GLY A 161 -5.29 29.49 24.44
N LEU A 162 -6.21 28.55 24.50
CA LEU A 162 -7.64 28.77 24.23
C LEU A 162 -8.36 29.23 25.52
N SER A 163 -7.75 30.14 26.27
CA SER A 163 -8.27 30.63 27.55
C SER A 163 -9.63 31.33 27.42
N TRP A 164 -10.03 31.73 26.23
CA TRP A 164 -11.31 32.36 25.92
C TRP A 164 -12.49 31.38 25.70
N LEU A 165 -12.24 30.08 25.61
CA LEU A 165 -13.30 29.06 25.40
C LEU A 165 -14.20 28.85 26.62
N HIS A 166 -13.86 29.44 27.79
CA HIS A 166 -14.59 29.27 29.03
C HIS A 166 -15.08 30.60 29.63
N SER A 167 -15.22 31.66 28.82
CA SER A 167 -15.83 32.94 29.22
C SER A 167 -17.27 33.06 28.74
#